data_477401a56ff63ca5a9d8d789d48defaa
#
_entry.id   477401a56ff63ca5a9d8d789d48defaa
#
_cell.length_a   1.000
_cell.length_b   1.000
_cell.length_c   1.000
_cell.angle_alpha   90.00
_cell.angle_beta   90.00
_cell.angle_gamma   90.00
#
_symmetry.space_group_name_H-M   'P 1'
#
loop_
_entity.id
_entity.type
_entity.pdbx_description
1 polymer ?
#
loop_
_entity_poly.entity_id
_entity_poly.type
_entity_poly.pdbx_seq_one_letter_code
_entity_poly.pdbx_strand_id
1 'polypeptide(L)'
;MKKIIFNFLLLSTVLWACKKNELTPFEAVDNVYLHYLDKDKKQDTTTISYSFAYNPSLGQDTVWVPIIVTGNKVSRNRQFVLSIVDSLTTAVKDLHYEALKSSYTLPVDSTTFRIPIIIKNTDESLAEKSVTLGFKTVTGGDFSADLPLPLRTKKVIFSNRLERPSWWIYWQSQLGNYGRFKHQLFLIASGTTDLVDPTKPDAYMQIPRTLYYIDSFRIFLKDPATWIAKNPDKGYVLIKKTDDSNEYEFYNQDAPSKRFVMRFFAQVNSYFFIDESGNQIVI
;
A
#
# COMPACT_ATOMS: atom_id res chain seq x y z
N MET A 1 -36.60 -47.75 60.76
CA MET A 1 -35.40 -46.92 61.06
C MET A 1 -34.22 -47.23 60.14
N LYS A 2 -33.82 -48.49 59.92
CA LYS A 2 -32.65 -48.81 59.07
C LYS A 2 -32.74 -48.28 57.61
N LYS A 3 -33.93 -48.26 56.95
CA LYS A 3 -34.11 -47.72 55.56
C LYS A 3 -34.02 -46.24 55.53
N ILE A 4 -34.38 -45.49 56.53
CA ILE A 4 -34.31 -44.04 56.61
C ILE A 4 -32.84 -43.59 56.79
N ILE A 5 -32.06 -44.29 57.57
CA ILE A 5 -30.63 -44.02 57.77
C ILE A 5 -29.84 -44.30 56.52
N PHE A 6 -30.20 -45.36 55.75
CA PHE A 6 -29.54 -45.67 54.46
C PHE A 6 -29.80 -44.62 53.38
N ASN A 7 -31.03 -44.12 53.31
CA ASN A 7 -31.37 -43.05 52.36
C ASN A 7 -30.72 -41.72 52.76
N PHE A 8 -30.54 -41.41 54.00
CA PHE A 8 -29.87 -40.20 54.47
C PHE A 8 -28.37 -40.29 54.24
N LEU A 9 -27.75 -41.47 54.33
CA LEU A 9 -26.34 -41.68 54.02
C LEU A 9 -26.07 -41.58 52.50
N LEU A 10 -27.01 -42.05 51.64
CA LEU A 10 -26.91 -41.97 50.22
C LEU A 10 -27.06 -40.50 49.70
N LEU A 11 -27.89 -39.71 50.37
CA LEU A 11 -28.11 -38.29 50.04
C LEU A 11 -26.89 -37.41 50.44
N SER A 12 -26.18 -37.78 51.49
CA SER A 12 -25.00 -37.03 51.96
C SER A 12 -23.77 -37.25 51.10
N THR A 13 -23.66 -38.32 50.30
CA THR A 13 -22.55 -38.59 49.40
C THR A 13 -22.68 -37.80 48.09
N VAL A 14 -23.88 -37.41 47.71
CA VAL A 14 -24.11 -36.61 46.47
C VAL A 14 -23.68 -35.13 46.65
N LEU A 15 -23.65 -34.62 47.86
CA LEU A 15 -23.28 -33.23 48.13
C LEU A 15 -21.76 -32.97 48.13
N TRP A 16 -20.92 -34.00 48.08
CA TRP A 16 -19.47 -33.85 47.99
C TRP A 16 -18.89 -34.00 46.61
N ALA A 17 -19.72 -34.25 45.57
CA ALA A 17 -19.27 -34.53 44.21
C ALA A 17 -19.02 -33.27 43.35
N CYS A 18 -19.37 -32.08 43.81
CA CYS A 18 -19.04 -30.85 43.13
C CYS A 18 -17.74 -30.22 43.66
N LYS A 19 -16.59 -30.77 43.32
CA LYS A 19 -15.36 -29.97 43.32
C LYS A 19 -15.49 -29.00 42.13
N LYS A 20 -15.78 -27.74 42.45
CA LYS A 20 -15.61 -26.64 41.49
C LYS A 20 -14.13 -26.63 41.05
N ASN A 21 -13.85 -27.13 39.86
CA ASN A 21 -12.52 -26.95 39.30
C ASN A 21 -12.26 -25.43 39.31
N GLU A 22 -11.29 -25.00 40.07
CA GLU A 22 -10.79 -23.63 39.98
C GLU A 22 -10.36 -23.45 38.57
N LEU A 23 -11.00 -22.50 37.89
CA LEU A 23 -10.57 -22.05 36.55
C LEU A 23 -9.17 -21.48 36.76
N THR A 24 -8.14 -22.27 36.44
CA THR A 24 -6.79 -21.71 36.37
C THR A 24 -6.81 -20.58 35.36
N PRO A 25 -6.47 -19.36 35.76
CA PRO A 25 -6.38 -18.28 34.81
C PRO A 25 -5.38 -18.69 33.73
N PHE A 26 -5.74 -18.43 32.47
CA PHE A 26 -4.86 -18.67 31.33
C PHE A 26 -3.69 -17.65 31.41
N GLU A 27 -2.58 -18.07 32.00
CA GLU A 27 -1.35 -17.29 32.12
C GLU A 27 -0.45 -17.52 30.88
N ALA A 28 -0.93 -17.15 29.71
CA ALA A 28 -0.07 -17.11 28.54
C ALA A 28 0.51 -15.71 28.38
N VAL A 29 1.79 -15.65 28.00
CA VAL A 29 2.42 -14.39 27.63
C VAL A 29 1.72 -13.84 26.38
N ASP A 30 1.45 -12.55 26.38
CA ASP A 30 0.78 -11.88 25.26
C ASP A 30 1.60 -12.00 23.98
N ASN A 31 0.92 -12.18 22.86
CA ASN A 31 1.49 -12.34 21.55
C ASN A 31 0.93 -11.31 20.58
N VAL A 32 1.68 -10.99 19.50
CA VAL A 32 1.27 -10.10 18.43
C VAL A 32 0.98 -10.92 17.18
N TYR A 33 -0.24 -10.80 16.66
CA TYR A 33 -0.67 -11.36 15.38
C TYR A 33 -0.45 -10.35 14.25
N LEU A 34 0.23 -10.77 13.20
CA LEU A 34 0.35 -10.03 11.93
C LEU A 34 -0.61 -10.56 10.86
N HIS A 35 -1.07 -11.79 11.00
CA HIS A 35 -2.08 -12.41 10.16
C HIS A 35 -3.30 -12.78 10.99
N TYR A 36 -4.47 -12.27 10.59
CA TYR A 36 -5.76 -12.58 11.20
C TYR A 36 -6.88 -12.41 10.19
N LEU A 37 -7.96 -13.16 10.34
CA LEU A 37 -9.19 -12.93 9.61
C LEU A 37 -10.00 -11.86 10.35
N ASP A 38 -10.63 -10.96 9.61
CA ASP A 38 -11.59 -10.03 10.21
C ASP A 38 -12.85 -10.78 10.70
N LYS A 39 -13.74 -10.07 11.39
CA LYS A 39 -14.96 -10.66 11.96
C LYS A 39 -15.85 -11.32 10.89
N ASP A 40 -15.74 -10.87 9.66
CA ASP A 40 -16.53 -11.37 8.52
C ASP A 40 -15.82 -12.48 7.74
N LYS A 41 -14.62 -12.90 8.14
CA LYS A 41 -13.75 -13.88 7.46
C LYS A 41 -13.45 -13.53 6.00
N LYS A 42 -13.55 -12.24 5.64
CA LYS A 42 -13.47 -11.79 4.23
C LYS A 42 -12.09 -11.32 3.81
N GLN A 43 -11.17 -11.10 4.71
CA GLN A 43 -9.88 -10.51 4.37
C GLN A 43 -8.72 -11.43 4.77
N ASP A 44 -8.02 -11.95 3.76
CA ASP A 44 -6.68 -12.51 3.97
C ASP A 44 -5.70 -11.37 4.21
N THR A 45 -5.17 -11.30 5.42
CA THR A 45 -4.23 -10.26 5.84
C THR A 45 -2.76 -10.68 5.68
N THR A 46 -2.47 -11.84 5.08
CA THR A 46 -1.10 -12.35 4.92
C THR A 46 -0.22 -11.50 4.04
N THR A 47 -0.79 -10.92 2.99
CA THR A 47 -0.06 -10.11 2.01
C THR A 47 -0.78 -8.79 1.80
N ILE A 48 -0.01 -7.70 1.83
CA ILE A 48 -0.47 -6.37 1.43
C ILE A 48 0.20 -6.04 0.10
N SER A 49 -0.60 -5.71 -0.91
CA SER A 49 -0.09 -5.24 -2.20
C SER A 49 -0.20 -3.73 -2.29
N TYR A 50 0.86 -3.08 -2.77
CA TYR A 50 0.92 -1.63 -2.97
C TYR A 50 1.51 -1.30 -4.33
N SER A 51 1.02 -0.26 -5.00
CA SER A 51 1.58 0.23 -6.25
C SER A 51 1.76 1.74 -6.22
N PHE A 52 2.99 2.19 -6.45
CA PHE A 52 3.32 3.61 -6.66
C PHE A 52 2.82 4.14 -8.01
N ALA A 53 2.46 3.26 -8.93
CA ALA A 53 2.12 3.63 -10.30
C ALA A 53 0.97 4.62 -10.41
N TYR A 54 0.03 4.58 -9.46
CA TYR A 54 -1.11 5.50 -9.42
C TYR A 54 -0.80 6.85 -8.78
N ASN A 55 0.35 6.98 -8.11
CA ASN A 55 0.84 8.21 -7.50
C ASN A 55 2.28 8.48 -7.93
N PRO A 56 2.51 8.86 -9.19
CA PRO A 56 3.85 8.98 -9.78
C PRO A 56 4.72 10.08 -9.14
N SER A 57 4.12 10.99 -8.36
CA SER A 57 4.82 12.01 -7.58
C SER A 57 5.45 11.50 -6.30
N LEU A 58 5.08 10.28 -5.83
CA LEU A 58 5.59 9.77 -4.55
C LEU A 58 6.96 9.10 -4.73
N GLY A 59 7.98 9.65 -4.07
CA GLY A 59 9.29 9.02 -3.90
C GLY A 59 9.28 7.95 -2.80
N GLN A 60 8.35 8.06 -1.84
CA GLN A 60 8.12 7.09 -0.76
C GLN A 60 6.68 7.18 -0.27
N ASP A 61 6.22 6.13 0.43
CA ASP A 61 4.92 6.11 1.11
C ASP A 61 4.95 5.19 2.33
N THR A 62 3.93 5.31 3.18
CA THR A 62 3.77 4.50 4.38
C THR A 62 2.69 3.46 4.20
N VAL A 63 3.07 2.19 4.20
CA VAL A 63 2.13 1.07 4.28
C VAL A 63 1.78 0.80 5.73
N TRP A 64 0.52 0.99 6.07
CA TRP A 64 0.00 0.77 7.42
C TRP A 64 -0.41 -0.69 7.61
N VAL A 65 0.39 -1.44 8.35
CA VAL A 65 0.17 -2.86 8.61
C VAL A 65 -0.62 -3.05 9.90
N PRO A 66 -1.87 -3.52 9.82
CA PRO A 66 -2.67 -3.75 11.01
C PRO A 66 -2.16 -4.96 11.80
N ILE A 67 -2.22 -4.86 13.13
CA ILE A 67 -1.93 -5.94 14.07
C ILE A 67 -3.04 -6.08 15.10
N ILE A 68 -3.13 -7.27 15.68
CA ILE A 68 -3.94 -7.56 16.88
C ILE A 68 -3.04 -8.23 17.89
N VAL A 69 -3.27 -7.95 19.18
CA VAL A 69 -2.56 -8.64 20.26
C VAL A 69 -3.50 -9.57 21.04
N THR A 70 -2.96 -10.66 21.55
CA THR A 70 -3.64 -11.49 22.55
C THR A 70 -3.60 -10.81 23.91
N GLY A 71 -4.48 -11.25 24.80
CA GLY A 71 -4.51 -10.81 26.19
C GLY A 71 -5.40 -9.61 26.45
N ASN A 72 -5.32 -9.11 27.65
CA ASN A 72 -6.16 -8.03 28.14
C ASN A 72 -5.59 -6.66 27.78
N LYS A 73 -6.46 -5.65 27.79
CA LYS A 73 -6.03 -4.25 27.78
C LYS A 73 -5.20 -3.97 29.03
N VAL A 74 -4.12 -3.21 28.85
CA VAL A 74 -3.21 -2.86 29.95
C VAL A 74 -3.08 -1.34 30.00
N SER A 75 -3.11 -0.77 31.17
CA SER A 75 -3.06 0.67 31.44
C SER A 75 -1.65 1.29 31.31
N ARG A 76 -0.79 0.69 30.47
CA ARG A 76 0.53 1.22 30.11
C ARG A 76 0.85 0.93 28.64
N ASN A 77 1.79 1.67 28.09
CA ASN A 77 2.35 1.37 26.78
C ASN A 77 3.12 0.04 26.84
N ARG A 78 3.02 -0.77 25.76
CA ARG A 78 3.74 -2.02 25.59
C ARG A 78 4.63 -1.96 24.36
N GLN A 79 5.77 -2.65 24.41
CA GLN A 79 6.74 -2.68 23.31
C GLN A 79 6.74 -4.07 22.65
N PHE A 80 6.85 -4.11 21.32
CA PHE A 80 7.05 -5.34 20.55
C PHE A 80 8.10 -5.12 19.47
N VAL A 81 8.70 -6.20 18.99
CA VAL A 81 9.82 -6.20 18.06
C VAL A 81 9.45 -6.94 16.78
N LEU A 82 9.89 -6.39 15.64
CA LEU A 82 9.80 -7.02 14.33
C LEU A 82 11.20 -7.38 13.83
N SER A 83 11.28 -8.46 13.06
CA SER A 83 12.49 -8.86 12.36
C SER A 83 12.17 -9.17 10.88
N ILE A 84 13.10 -8.86 9.99
CA ILE A 84 13.01 -9.25 8.59
C ILE A 84 13.10 -10.76 8.47
N VAL A 85 12.41 -11.31 7.48
CA VAL A 85 12.51 -12.71 7.06
C VAL A 85 13.19 -12.75 5.70
N ASP A 86 14.49 -12.99 5.68
CA ASP A 86 15.32 -12.89 4.47
C ASP A 86 14.82 -13.80 3.35
N SER A 87 14.38 -15.02 3.66
CA SER A 87 13.84 -15.97 2.69
C SER A 87 12.51 -15.50 2.03
N LEU A 88 11.85 -14.48 2.59
CA LEU A 88 10.62 -13.89 2.06
C LEU A 88 10.84 -12.45 1.55
N THR A 89 12.09 -11.97 1.54
CA THR A 89 12.40 -10.58 1.23
C THR A 89 13.28 -10.50 -0.02
N THR A 90 12.79 -9.79 -1.03
CA THR A 90 13.56 -9.38 -2.21
C THR A 90 13.83 -7.87 -2.21
N ALA A 91 13.15 -7.14 -1.33
CA ALA A 91 13.35 -5.71 -1.13
C ALA A 91 14.72 -5.45 -0.47
N VAL A 92 15.45 -4.43 -0.95
CA VAL A 92 16.75 -4.03 -0.43
C VAL A 92 16.56 -2.86 0.53
N LYS A 93 17.13 -2.98 1.72
CA LYS A 93 17.12 -1.92 2.74
C LYS A 93 17.71 -0.63 2.16
N ASP A 94 17.16 0.51 2.55
CA ASP A 94 17.53 1.87 2.16
C ASP A 94 17.25 2.21 0.68
N LEU A 95 17.18 1.22 -0.22
CA LEU A 95 16.75 1.37 -1.61
C LEU A 95 15.23 1.24 -1.73
N HIS A 96 14.63 0.19 -1.16
CA HIS A 96 13.21 -0.14 -1.31
C HIS A 96 12.38 0.15 -0.06
N TYR A 97 12.99 0.20 1.13
CA TYR A 97 12.31 0.47 2.39
C TYR A 97 13.26 1.05 3.44
N GLU A 98 12.70 1.76 4.40
CA GLU A 98 13.45 2.19 5.58
C GLU A 98 13.60 1.04 6.58
N ALA A 99 14.73 1.01 7.28
CA ALA A 99 14.97 0.03 8.33
C ALA A 99 13.80 -0.05 9.32
N LEU A 100 13.41 -1.26 9.68
CA LEU A 100 12.44 -1.45 10.76
C LEU A 100 12.97 -0.80 12.04
N LYS A 101 12.07 -0.23 12.83
CA LYS A 101 12.43 0.32 14.15
C LYS A 101 12.92 -0.80 15.08
N SER A 102 13.78 -0.47 16.02
CA SER A 102 14.25 -1.40 17.05
C SER A 102 13.10 -1.94 17.92
N SER A 103 12.04 -1.14 18.11
CA SER A 103 10.79 -1.55 18.74
C SER A 103 9.62 -0.67 18.27
N TYR A 104 8.42 -1.19 18.44
CA TYR A 104 7.16 -0.50 18.16
C TYR A 104 6.34 -0.42 19.44
N THR A 105 5.65 0.69 19.64
CA THR A 105 4.86 0.94 20.85
C THR A 105 3.39 0.69 20.56
N LEU A 106 2.81 -0.26 21.27
CA LEU A 106 1.35 -0.43 21.39
C LEU A 106 0.86 0.55 22.46
N PRO A 107 -0.07 1.47 22.14
CA PRO A 107 -0.58 2.44 23.10
C PRO A 107 -1.32 1.79 24.27
N VAL A 108 -1.42 2.55 25.37
CA VAL A 108 -2.24 2.21 26.53
C VAL A 108 -3.67 1.80 26.13
N ASP A 109 -4.23 0.81 26.81
CA ASP A 109 -5.59 0.28 26.63
C ASP A 109 -5.94 -0.18 25.20
N SER A 110 -4.91 -0.43 24.37
CA SER A 110 -5.07 -0.90 22.99
C SER A 110 -4.80 -2.39 22.85
N THR A 111 -5.61 -3.06 22.02
CA THR A 111 -5.40 -4.43 21.55
C THR A 111 -5.15 -4.49 20.05
N THR A 112 -5.24 -3.37 19.35
CA THR A 112 -4.99 -3.22 17.92
C THR A 112 -4.07 -2.04 17.68
N PHE A 113 -3.26 -2.12 16.63
CA PHE A 113 -2.37 -1.04 16.20
C PHE A 113 -2.12 -1.13 14.69
N ARG A 114 -1.60 -0.07 14.10
CA ARG A 114 -1.10 -0.07 12.72
C ARG A 114 0.37 0.28 12.71
N ILE A 115 1.18 -0.65 12.23
CA ILE A 115 2.62 -0.47 12.10
C ILE A 115 2.91 0.36 10.84
N PRO A 116 3.64 1.49 10.91
CA PRO A 116 4.10 2.20 9.74
C PRO A 116 5.31 1.49 9.13
N ILE A 117 5.19 1.03 7.90
CA ILE A 117 6.29 0.50 7.08
C ILE A 117 6.52 1.48 5.94
N ILE A 118 7.66 2.16 5.94
CA ILE A 118 8.01 3.15 4.92
C ILE A 118 8.66 2.40 3.76
N ILE A 119 8.03 2.49 2.59
CA ILE A 119 8.51 1.92 1.32
C ILE A 119 8.93 3.04 0.37
N LYS A 120 9.92 2.77 -0.48
CA LYS A 120 10.55 3.75 -1.37
C LYS A 120 10.36 3.38 -2.83
N ASN A 121 10.17 4.40 -3.67
CA ASN A 121 10.04 4.32 -5.11
C ASN A 121 11.27 4.88 -5.83
N THR A 122 12.47 4.56 -5.33
CA THR A 122 13.75 5.08 -5.84
C THR A 122 14.41 4.17 -6.89
N ASP A 123 14.06 2.89 -6.89
CA ASP A 123 14.56 1.93 -7.88
C ASP A 123 13.69 1.94 -9.14
N GLU A 124 14.28 2.27 -10.28
CA GLU A 124 13.60 2.28 -11.58
C GLU A 124 13.08 0.90 -11.99
N SER A 125 13.74 -0.18 -11.55
CA SER A 125 13.32 -1.55 -11.85
C SER A 125 11.95 -1.91 -11.26
N LEU A 126 11.44 -1.14 -10.29
CA LEU A 126 10.07 -1.27 -9.78
C LEU A 126 8.99 -1.03 -10.84
N ALA A 127 9.35 -0.39 -11.96
CA ALA A 127 8.46 -0.22 -13.10
C ALA A 127 8.21 -1.53 -13.87
N GLU A 128 9.09 -2.50 -13.71
CA GLU A 128 9.04 -3.79 -14.45
C GLU A 128 8.79 -4.97 -13.52
N LYS A 129 9.27 -4.93 -12.29
CA LYS A 129 9.16 -6.01 -11.31
C LYS A 129 8.64 -5.53 -9.96
N SER A 130 8.00 -6.42 -9.23
CA SER A 130 7.63 -6.21 -7.84
C SER A 130 8.73 -6.69 -6.92
N VAL A 131 8.85 -6.03 -5.76
CA VAL A 131 9.68 -6.49 -4.65
C VAL A 131 8.81 -6.85 -3.45
N THR A 132 9.30 -7.75 -2.62
CA THR A 132 8.60 -8.22 -1.43
C THR A 132 9.43 -7.89 -0.20
N LEU A 133 8.79 -7.34 0.82
CA LEU A 133 9.32 -7.17 2.16
C LEU A 133 8.58 -8.11 3.11
N GLY A 134 9.25 -9.15 3.58
CA GLY A 134 8.75 -10.11 4.55
C GLY A 134 9.28 -9.82 5.94
N PHE A 135 8.42 -9.77 6.95
CA PHE A 135 8.82 -9.58 8.34
C PHE A 135 7.92 -10.35 9.28
N LYS A 136 8.41 -10.58 10.51
CA LYS A 136 7.70 -11.32 11.55
C LYS A 136 7.87 -10.67 12.91
N THR A 137 6.94 -10.94 13.82
CA THR A 137 7.15 -10.65 15.24
C THR A 137 8.16 -11.62 15.82
N VAL A 138 9.00 -11.12 16.71
CA VAL A 138 9.97 -11.89 17.50
C VAL A 138 9.78 -11.60 18.96
N THR A 139 10.20 -12.51 19.83
CA THR A 139 10.18 -12.30 21.28
C THR A 139 11.01 -11.05 21.63
N GLY A 140 10.39 -10.13 22.35
CA GLY A 140 11.03 -8.88 22.77
C GLY A 140 10.02 -7.86 23.27
N GLY A 141 10.48 -6.99 24.17
CA GLY A 141 9.61 -6.06 24.87
C GLY A 141 8.65 -6.78 25.79
N ASP A 142 7.35 -6.53 25.61
CA ASP A 142 6.28 -7.07 26.45
C ASP A 142 5.59 -8.30 25.84
N PHE A 143 6.07 -8.80 24.70
CA PHE A 143 5.40 -9.84 23.93
C PHE A 143 6.31 -11.02 23.63
N SER A 144 5.71 -12.20 23.62
CA SER A 144 6.31 -13.44 23.16
C SER A 144 6.08 -13.64 21.66
N ALA A 145 6.80 -14.59 21.06
CA ALA A 145 6.64 -15.04 19.68
C ALA A 145 6.31 -16.54 19.60
N ASP A 146 5.44 -17.02 20.47
CA ASP A 146 5.08 -18.44 20.59
C ASP A 146 4.02 -18.88 19.57
N LEU A 147 3.42 -17.92 18.84
CA LEU A 147 2.46 -18.22 17.80
C LEU A 147 3.11 -18.95 16.62
N PRO A 148 2.36 -19.82 15.92
CA PRO A 148 2.80 -20.39 14.65
C PRO A 148 3.29 -19.33 13.68
N LEU A 149 4.37 -19.63 12.95
CA LEU A 149 5.02 -18.69 12.03
C LEU A 149 4.06 -17.97 11.05
N PRO A 150 3.06 -18.66 10.43
CA PRO A 150 2.11 -17.99 9.54
C PRO A 150 1.33 -16.84 10.20
N LEU A 151 0.96 -16.98 11.50
CA LEU A 151 0.18 -15.97 12.20
C LEU A 151 0.98 -14.72 12.58
N ARG A 152 2.29 -14.85 12.72
CA ARG A 152 3.20 -13.76 13.10
C ARG A 152 4.09 -13.26 11.98
N THR A 153 3.79 -13.65 10.72
CA THR A 153 4.53 -13.22 9.53
C THR A 153 3.64 -12.40 8.62
N LYS A 154 4.20 -11.37 8.00
CA LYS A 154 3.53 -10.49 7.04
C LYS A 154 4.42 -10.25 5.84
N LYS A 155 3.79 -10.05 4.68
CA LYS A 155 4.45 -9.64 3.44
C LYS A 155 3.84 -8.34 2.94
N VAL A 156 4.68 -7.43 2.52
CA VAL A 156 4.31 -6.26 1.73
C VAL A 156 4.94 -6.42 0.35
N ILE A 157 4.12 -6.53 -0.69
CA ILE A 157 4.56 -6.62 -2.09
C ILE A 157 4.28 -5.27 -2.73
N PHE A 158 5.28 -4.68 -3.35
CA PHE A 158 5.08 -3.38 -3.99
C PHE A 158 5.89 -3.22 -5.27
N SER A 159 5.39 -2.34 -6.12
CA SER A 159 5.99 -2.02 -7.42
C SER A 159 5.61 -0.60 -7.84
N ASN A 160 6.19 -0.15 -8.95
CA ASN A 160 5.75 1.03 -9.70
C ASN A 160 5.24 0.61 -11.10
N ARG A 161 4.73 -0.61 -11.20
CA ARG A 161 4.24 -1.17 -12.46
C ARG A 161 2.84 -0.66 -12.73
N LEU A 162 2.69 -0.01 -13.86
CA LEU A 162 1.43 0.54 -14.34
C LEU A 162 0.89 -0.32 -15.47
N GLU A 163 -0.16 -1.05 -15.17
CA GLU A 163 -0.85 -1.89 -16.17
C GLU A 163 -1.81 -1.02 -17.01
N ARG A 164 -2.06 -1.49 -18.24
CA ARG A 164 -3.09 -0.88 -19.09
C ARG A 164 -4.46 -1.06 -18.42
N PRO A 165 -5.16 0.03 -18.06
CA PRO A 165 -6.48 -0.10 -17.46
C PRO A 165 -7.50 -0.57 -18.49
N SER A 166 -8.53 -1.29 -18.04
CA SER A 166 -9.58 -1.82 -18.91
C SER A 166 -10.35 -0.75 -19.66
N TRP A 167 -10.52 0.43 -19.05
CA TRP A 167 -11.23 1.55 -19.67
C TRP A 167 -10.45 2.19 -20.84
N TRP A 168 -9.11 2.00 -20.98
CA TRP A 168 -8.33 2.62 -22.05
C TRP A 168 -8.83 2.28 -23.43
N ILE A 169 -9.32 1.05 -23.64
CA ILE A 169 -9.80 0.60 -24.95
C ILE A 169 -11.01 1.41 -25.44
N TYR A 170 -11.88 1.85 -24.54
CA TYR A 170 -13.06 2.63 -24.88
C TYR A 170 -12.74 4.06 -25.28
N TRP A 171 -11.61 4.60 -24.80
CA TRP A 171 -11.16 5.96 -25.04
C TRP A 171 -9.93 6.04 -25.95
N GLN A 172 -9.59 4.94 -26.60
CA GLN A 172 -8.40 4.86 -27.46
C GLN A 172 -8.45 5.82 -28.65
N SER A 173 -9.62 6.16 -29.18
CA SER A 173 -9.80 7.16 -30.25
C SER A 173 -9.40 8.57 -29.81
N GLN A 174 -9.53 8.89 -28.52
CA GLN A 174 -9.18 10.19 -27.93
C GLN A 174 -7.77 10.20 -27.31
N LEU A 175 -7.34 9.09 -26.73
CA LEU A 175 -6.06 8.97 -26.02
C LEU A 175 -4.93 8.39 -26.88
N GLY A 176 -5.29 7.81 -28.04
CA GLY A 176 -4.33 7.07 -28.86
C GLY A 176 -3.93 5.74 -28.25
N ASN A 177 -2.88 5.13 -28.82
CA ASN A 177 -2.34 3.88 -28.30
C ASN A 177 -1.83 4.04 -26.88
N TYR A 178 -2.00 2.98 -26.08
CA TYR A 178 -1.50 2.92 -24.73
C TYR A 178 0.03 3.00 -24.72
N GLY A 179 0.56 3.77 -23.78
CA GLY A 179 1.97 3.81 -23.41
C GLY A 179 2.06 4.09 -21.91
N ARG A 180 3.04 3.50 -21.23
CA ARG A 180 3.20 3.64 -19.77
C ARG A 180 3.44 5.10 -19.38
N PHE A 181 4.39 5.79 -20.03
CA PHE A 181 4.65 7.22 -19.78
C PHE A 181 3.44 8.09 -20.09
N LYS A 182 2.74 7.80 -21.18
CA LYS A 182 1.50 8.50 -21.53
C LYS A 182 0.45 8.35 -20.42
N HIS A 183 0.27 7.15 -19.90
CA HIS A 183 -0.67 6.90 -18.80
C HIS A 183 -0.23 7.59 -17.49
N GLN A 184 1.07 7.56 -17.15
CA GLN A 184 1.58 8.29 -15.98
C GLN A 184 1.34 9.80 -16.10
N LEU A 185 1.63 10.39 -17.26
CA LEU A 185 1.36 11.81 -17.53
C LEU A 185 -0.14 12.12 -17.46
N PHE A 186 -0.99 11.19 -17.94
CA PHE A 186 -2.45 11.31 -17.80
C PHE A 186 -2.87 11.37 -16.32
N LEU A 187 -2.36 10.47 -15.47
CA LEU A 187 -2.64 10.45 -14.02
C LEU A 187 -2.24 11.78 -13.35
N ILE A 188 -1.06 12.31 -13.72
CA ILE A 188 -0.55 13.58 -13.20
C ILE A 188 -1.46 14.74 -13.59
N ALA A 189 -1.78 14.82 -14.86
CA ALA A 189 -2.52 15.96 -15.43
C ALA A 189 -3.99 15.97 -15.02
N SER A 190 -4.65 14.82 -15.10
CA SER A 190 -6.09 14.68 -14.85
C SER A 190 -6.44 14.54 -13.36
N GLY A 191 -5.53 13.95 -12.57
CA GLY A 191 -5.77 13.63 -11.16
C GLY A 191 -6.79 12.49 -10.95
N THR A 192 -7.14 11.75 -12.01
CA THR A 192 -8.04 10.58 -11.92
C THR A 192 -7.33 9.30 -12.33
N THR A 193 -7.66 8.20 -11.68
CA THR A 193 -7.16 6.86 -11.99
C THR A 193 -8.10 6.07 -12.89
N ASP A 194 -9.33 6.59 -13.11
CA ASP A 194 -10.37 5.87 -13.80
C ASP A 194 -11.17 6.77 -14.75
N LEU A 195 -11.58 6.22 -15.88
CA LEU A 195 -12.52 6.82 -16.82
C LEU A 195 -13.75 5.92 -16.97
N VAL A 196 -14.90 6.53 -17.25
CA VAL A 196 -16.14 5.76 -17.38
C VAL A 196 -16.05 4.72 -18.50
N ASP A 197 -16.57 3.53 -18.25
CA ASP A 197 -16.86 2.54 -19.26
C ASP A 197 -18.18 2.93 -19.95
N PRO A 198 -18.16 3.40 -21.21
CA PRO A 198 -19.37 3.90 -21.90
C PRO A 198 -20.39 2.81 -22.20
N THR A 199 -20.05 1.53 -22.00
CA THR A 199 -20.97 0.40 -22.20
C THR A 199 -21.85 0.12 -20.98
N LYS A 200 -21.55 0.74 -19.84
CA LYS A 200 -22.30 0.55 -18.60
C LYS A 200 -23.60 1.36 -18.59
N PRO A 201 -24.65 0.88 -17.90
CA PRO A 201 -25.84 1.68 -17.65
C PRO A 201 -25.47 3.03 -17.02
N ASP A 202 -26.15 4.09 -17.39
CA ASP A 202 -25.95 5.45 -16.85
C ASP A 202 -24.57 6.08 -17.10
N ALA A 203 -23.71 5.45 -17.91
CA ALA A 203 -22.39 5.98 -18.30
C ALA A 203 -22.50 7.38 -18.92
N TYR A 204 -23.57 7.67 -19.64
CA TYR A 204 -23.80 8.95 -20.33
C TYR A 204 -23.70 10.15 -19.38
N MET A 205 -24.05 10.00 -18.10
CA MET A 205 -23.93 11.06 -17.10
C MET A 205 -22.46 11.40 -16.75
N GLN A 206 -21.55 10.46 -16.97
CA GLN A 206 -20.14 10.61 -16.63
C GLN A 206 -19.24 10.88 -17.85
N ILE A 207 -19.74 10.70 -19.06
CA ILE A 207 -19.01 10.98 -20.31
C ILE A 207 -18.48 12.43 -20.35
N PRO A 208 -19.24 13.49 -20.02
CA PRO A 208 -18.72 14.84 -20.01
C PRO A 208 -17.53 15.05 -19.07
N ARG A 209 -17.57 14.42 -17.91
CA ARG A 209 -16.47 14.45 -16.93
C ARG A 209 -15.23 13.73 -17.48
N THR A 210 -15.42 12.59 -18.14
CA THR A 210 -14.32 11.85 -18.79
C THR A 210 -13.66 12.69 -19.89
N LEU A 211 -14.47 13.33 -20.74
CA LEU A 211 -13.95 14.22 -21.79
C LEU A 211 -13.18 15.41 -21.20
N TYR A 212 -13.65 15.98 -20.09
CA TYR A 212 -12.93 17.02 -19.38
C TYR A 212 -11.54 16.56 -18.93
N TYR A 213 -11.38 15.36 -18.40
CA TYR A 213 -10.08 14.81 -18.01
C TYR A 213 -9.16 14.59 -19.22
N ILE A 214 -9.71 14.10 -20.33
CA ILE A 214 -8.94 13.91 -21.57
C ILE A 214 -8.48 15.25 -22.14
N ASP A 215 -9.35 16.27 -22.14
CA ASP A 215 -9.00 17.62 -22.61
C ASP A 215 -7.96 18.28 -21.68
N SER A 216 -8.09 18.12 -20.38
CA SER A 216 -7.09 18.59 -19.40
C SER A 216 -5.71 17.98 -19.69
N PHE A 217 -5.67 16.70 -20.02
CA PHE A 217 -4.45 16.01 -20.39
C PHE A 217 -3.89 16.52 -21.73
N ARG A 218 -4.74 16.76 -22.74
CA ARG A 218 -4.33 17.33 -24.03
C ARG A 218 -3.70 18.71 -23.87
N ILE A 219 -4.30 19.57 -23.05
CA ILE A 219 -3.77 20.91 -22.75
C ILE A 219 -2.43 20.80 -22.03
N PHE A 220 -2.32 19.92 -21.03
CA PHE A 220 -1.08 19.68 -20.31
C PHE A 220 0.05 19.22 -21.23
N LEU A 221 -0.19 18.28 -22.14
CA LEU A 221 0.83 17.82 -23.10
C LEU A 221 1.38 18.94 -23.98
N LYS A 222 0.54 19.94 -24.31
CA LYS A 222 0.93 21.08 -25.11
C LYS A 222 1.68 22.16 -24.32
N ASP A 223 1.27 22.39 -23.08
CA ASP A 223 1.81 23.46 -22.24
C ASP A 223 1.90 23.03 -20.76
N PRO A 224 2.88 22.18 -20.44
CA PRO A 224 3.09 21.77 -19.05
C PRO A 224 3.53 22.92 -18.14
N ALA A 225 4.15 23.98 -18.68
CA ALA A 225 4.56 25.13 -17.88
C ALA A 225 3.35 25.88 -17.30
N THR A 226 2.34 26.14 -18.12
CA THR A 226 1.07 26.75 -17.65
C THR A 226 0.35 25.83 -16.67
N TRP A 227 0.39 24.50 -16.88
CA TRP A 227 -0.19 23.55 -15.93
C TRP A 227 0.52 23.61 -14.56
N ILE A 228 1.86 23.64 -14.53
CA ILE A 228 2.66 23.81 -13.30
C ILE A 228 2.27 25.09 -12.57
N ALA A 229 2.18 26.21 -13.30
CA ALA A 229 1.82 27.51 -12.71
C ALA A 229 0.43 27.49 -12.05
N LYS A 230 -0.52 26.69 -12.57
CA LYS A 230 -1.87 26.52 -12.03
C LYS A 230 -1.95 25.48 -10.91
N ASN A 231 -0.92 24.66 -10.71
CA ASN A 231 -0.87 23.58 -9.72
C ASN A 231 0.43 23.63 -8.88
N PRO A 232 0.76 24.77 -8.24
CA PRO A 232 2.04 24.92 -7.52
C PRO A 232 2.16 23.99 -6.33
N ASP A 233 1.07 23.58 -5.74
CA ASP A 233 0.95 22.66 -4.61
C ASP A 233 1.32 21.22 -4.96
N LYS A 234 1.33 20.86 -6.26
CA LYS A 234 1.68 19.52 -6.70
C LYS A 234 3.20 19.27 -6.83
N GLY A 235 4.05 20.27 -6.61
CA GLY A 235 5.50 20.12 -6.54
C GLY A 235 6.21 19.71 -7.84
N TYR A 236 5.57 19.87 -9.01
CA TYR A 236 6.19 19.58 -10.30
C TYR A 236 6.99 20.76 -10.84
N VAL A 237 8.09 20.44 -11.52
CA VAL A 237 8.95 21.40 -12.20
C VAL A 237 9.26 20.96 -13.63
N LEU A 238 9.56 21.95 -14.50
CA LEU A 238 10.03 21.74 -15.86
C LEU A 238 11.37 22.46 -16.01
N ILE A 239 12.46 21.72 -16.09
CA ILE A 239 13.82 22.25 -16.10
C ILE A 239 14.47 21.96 -17.45
N LYS A 240 15.03 22.99 -18.07
CA LYS A 240 15.84 22.80 -19.28
C LYS A 240 17.14 22.09 -18.93
N LYS A 241 17.50 21.05 -19.68
CA LYS A 241 18.78 20.37 -19.53
C LYS A 241 19.93 21.33 -19.86
N THR A 242 21.02 21.15 -19.14
CA THR A 242 22.24 21.95 -19.32
C THR A 242 23.17 21.42 -20.41
N ASP A 243 22.82 20.23 -20.97
CA ASP A 243 23.52 19.66 -22.12
C ASP A 243 23.01 20.26 -23.43
N ASP A 244 23.66 19.93 -24.56
CA ASP A 244 23.31 20.43 -25.88
C ASP A 244 22.09 19.76 -26.52
N SER A 245 21.35 18.92 -25.76
CA SER A 245 20.23 18.12 -26.30
C SER A 245 18.98 18.93 -26.66
N ASN A 246 18.88 20.20 -26.23
CA ASN A 246 17.68 21.02 -26.32
C ASN A 246 16.42 20.32 -25.81
N GLU A 247 16.54 19.70 -24.63
CA GLU A 247 15.48 18.97 -23.96
C GLU A 247 15.10 19.63 -22.65
N TYR A 248 13.89 19.34 -22.17
CA TYR A 248 13.43 19.66 -20.82
C TYR A 248 13.14 18.38 -20.05
N GLU A 249 13.29 18.42 -18.74
CA GLU A 249 12.89 17.38 -17.80
C GLU A 249 11.73 17.87 -16.95
N PHE A 250 10.65 17.10 -16.98
CA PHE A 250 9.47 17.29 -16.13
C PHE A 250 9.50 16.24 -15.03
N TYR A 251 9.48 16.65 -13.77
CA TYR A 251 9.51 15.74 -12.62
C TYR A 251 8.91 16.40 -11.37
N ASN A 252 8.54 15.57 -10.40
CA ASN A 252 8.14 16.02 -9.08
C ASN A 252 9.37 16.18 -8.16
N GLN A 253 9.44 17.26 -7.40
CA GLN A 253 10.58 17.54 -6.51
C GLN A 253 10.73 16.50 -5.39
N ASP A 254 9.64 15.84 -4.97
CA ASP A 254 9.66 14.75 -3.99
C ASP A 254 10.09 13.40 -4.60
N ALA A 255 10.12 13.30 -5.93
CA ALA A 255 10.54 12.11 -6.67
C ALA A 255 11.49 12.47 -7.84
N PRO A 256 12.65 13.09 -7.59
CA PRO A 256 13.52 13.69 -8.62
C PRO A 256 14.16 12.67 -9.57
N SER A 257 14.13 11.38 -9.24
CA SER A 257 14.57 10.29 -10.13
C SER A 257 13.54 9.92 -11.19
N LYS A 258 12.26 10.31 -11.03
CA LYS A 258 11.18 10.00 -11.97
C LYS A 258 10.99 11.15 -12.95
N ARG A 259 11.73 11.12 -14.05
CA ARG A 259 11.77 12.21 -15.03
C ARG A 259 11.09 11.83 -16.33
N PHE A 260 10.28 12.74 -16.86
CA PHE A 260 9.73 12.69 -18.21
C PHE A 260 10.44 13.71 -19.06
N VAL A 261 10.93 13.30 -20.24
CA VAL A 261 11.70 14.16 -21.12
C VAL A 261 10.77 14.78 -22.15
N MET A 262 10.92 16.09 -22.37
CA MET A 262 10.37 16.79 -23.55
C MET A 262 11.50 17.12 -24.51
N ARG A 263 11.33 16.71 -25.74
CA ARG A 263 12.29 16.93 -26.85
C ARG A 263 11.73 17.87 -27.89
N PHE A 264 12.59 18.71 -28.48
CA PHE A 264 12.23 19.56 -29.60
C PHE A 264 12.22 18.76 -30.91
N PHE A 265 11.15 18.93 -31.68
CA PHE A 265 10.99 18.31 -33.00
C PHE A 265 10.94 19.42 -34.06
N ALA A 266 12.04 19.57 -34.82
CA ALA A 266 12.21 20.66 -35.79
C ALA A 266 11.16 20.62 -36.91
N GLN A 267 10.69 19.43 -37.30
CA GLN A 267 9.71 19.25 -38.39
C GLN A 267 8.37 19.95 -38.10
N VAL A 268 7.99 20.05 -36.82
CA VAL A 268 6.75 20.68 -36.38
C VAL A 268 7.00 21.89 -35.49
N ASN A 269 8.27 22.29 -35.33
CA ASN A 269 8.72 23.44 -34.54
C ASN A 269 8.09 23.47 -33.12
N SER A 270 8.10 22.31 -32.43
CA SER A 270 7.46 22.17 -31.12
C SER A 270 8.12 21.14 -30.23
N TYR A 271 7.89 21.28 -28.92
CA TYR A 271 8.31 20.29 -27.92
C TYR A 271 7.21 19.26 -27.66
N PHE A 272 7.61 18.01 -27.50
CA PHE A 272 6.73 16.91 -27.10
C PHE A 272 7.37 16.09 -25.97
N PHE A 273 6.56 15.62 -25.06
CA PHE A 273 6.97 14.50 -24.22
C PHE A 273 7.29 13.30 -25.11
N ILE A 274 8.32 12.55 -24.72
CA ILE A 274 8.71 11.31 -25.40
C ILE A 274 8.41 10.12 -24.53
N ASP A 275 8.04 9.01 -25.19
CA ASP A 275 7.82 7.72 -24.54
C ASP A 275 9.15 6.99 -24.26
N GLU A 276 9.09 5.79 -23.72
CA GLU A 276 10.22 4.93 -23.38
C GLU A 276 11.06 4.53 -24.61
N SER A 277 10.48 4.63 -25.80
CA SER A 277 11.14 4.35 -27.09
C SER A 277 11.63 5.61 -27.81
N GLY A 278 11.42 6.80 -27.22
CA GLY A 278 11.79 8.07 -27.78
C GLY A 278 10.79 8.65 -28.80
N ASN A 279 9.59 8.06 -28.93
CA ASN A 279 8.53 8.57 -29.80
C ASN A 279 7.72 9.67 -29.09
N GLN A 280 7.12 10.55 -29.91
CA GLN A 280 6.25 11.61 -29.40
C GLN A 280 5.02 11.05 -28.69
N ILE A 281 4.72 11.57 -27.50
CA ILE A 281 3.46 11.34 -26.82
C ILE A 281 2.43 12.35 -27.31
N VAL A 282 1.47 11.86 -28.07
CA VAL A 282 0.36 12.65 -28.66
C VAL A 282 -0.97 11.97 -28.41
N ILE A 283 -2.08 12.77 -28.37
CA ILE A 283 -3.47 12.33 -28.26
C ILE A 283 -4.37 13.16 -29.17
#